data_1486ce717db1f382b542ef110944c5cd
#
_entry.id   1486ce717db1f382b542ef110944c5cd
#
_cell.length_a   1.000
_cell.length_b   1.000
_cell.length_c   1.000
_cell.angle_alpha   90.00
_cell.angle_beta   90.00
_cell.angle_gamma   90.00
#
_symmetry.space_group_name_H-M   'P 1'
#
loop_
_entity.id
_entity.type
_entity.pdbx_description
1 polymer ?
#
loop_
_entity_poly.entity_id
_entity_poly.type
_entity_poly.pdbx_seq_one_letter_code
_entity_poly.pdbx_strand_id
1 'polypeptide(L)'
;VELMEKEGVVFKLDTEIGKNYPAVKLVNEFDAVVLCTGSTKPRMLTCEGADLKGVHYAVDFLKANTKSLLDSNLEDRMFISAEGKNVIVVGGGDTGTDCVGTSIRHGCKSVTQLEIMPELSEERMPNNPWPEWPRIKKTDYGQEEAIELYGKDPREYLTTVTKIEGDDMGNVKAVHTVEVDWSTGA
;
A
#
# COMPACT_ATOMS: atom_id res chain seq x y z
N VAL A 1 3.16 -22.09 -4.07
CA VAL A 1 3.66 -22.54 -5.37
C VAL A 1 3.36 -24.02 -5.56
N GLU A 2 3.86 -24.94 -4.72
CA GLU A 2 3.69 -26.38 -4.85
C GLU A 2 2.24 -26.87 -5.03
N LEU A 3 1.28 -26.27 -4.32
CA LEU A 3 -0.15 -26.58 -4.48
C LEU A 3 -0.64 -26.22 -5.87
N MET A 4 -0.28 -25.03 -6.35
CA MET A 4 -0.64 -24.56 -7.70
C MET A 4 -0.04 -25.46 -8.80
N GLU A 5 1.20 -25.92 -8.63
CA GLU A 5 1.83 -26.86 -9.57
C GLU A 5 1.10 -28.22 -9.59
N LYS A 6 0.66 -28.72 -8.43
CA LYS A 6 -0.16 -29.93 -8.34
C LYS A 6 -1.52 -29.78 -9.01
N GLU A 7 -2.06 -28.57 -9.09
CA GLU A 7 -3.29 -28.21 -9.79
C GLU A 7 -3.07 -27.97 -11.28
N GLY A 8 -1.83 -28.11 -11.77
CA GLY A 8 -1.50 -27.99 -13.20
C GLY A 8 -1.02 -26.61 -13.63
N VAL A 9 -0.80 -25.66 -12.70
CA VAL A 9 -0.22 -24.35 -13.03
C VAL A 9 1.25 -24.51 -13.43
N VAL A 10 1.60 -23.96 -14.57
CA VAL A 10 2.98 -23.97 -15.08
C VAL A 10 3.60 -22.59 -14.89
N PHE A 11 4.66 -22.52 -14.08
CA PHE A 11 5.43 -21.29 -13.89
C PHE A 11 6.56 -21.21 -14.92
N LYS A 12 6.63 -20.11 -15.68
CA LYS A 12 7.75 -19.79 -16.58
C LYS A 12 8.56 -18.66 -15.97
N LEU A 13 9.62 -19.01 -15.26
CA LEU A 13 10.53 -18.05 -14.64
C LEU A 13 11.46 -17.42 -15.70
N ASP A 14 12.12 -16.32 -15.32
CA ASP A 14 13.04 -15.57 -16.18
C ASP A 14 12.46 -15.19 -17.56
N THR A 15 11.12 -14.96 -17.57
CA THR A 15 10.37 -14.69 -18.78
C THR A 15 9.82 -13.27 -18.75
N GLU A 16 10.33 -12.43 -19.64
CA GLU A 16 9.87 -11.05 -19.85
C GLU A 16 9.12 -10.94 -21.16
N ILE A 17 7.79 -10.77 -21.07
CA ILE A 17 6.92 -10.66 -22.25
C ILE A 17 7.28 -9.38 -23.02
N GLY A 18 7.46 -9.54 -24.33
CA GLY A 18 7.89 -8.46 -25.22
C GLY A 18 9.41 -8.38 -25.40
N LYS A 19 10.20 -9.12 -24.61
CA LYS A 19 11.66 -9.13 -24.70
C LYS A 19 12.19 -10.53 -25.08
N ASN A 20 12.18 -11.47 -24.16
CA ASN A 20 12.64 -12.85 -24.41
C ASN A 20 11.47 -13.81 -24.72
N TYR A 21 10.21 -13.36 -24.57
CA TYR A 21 9.02 -14.08 -25.00
C TYR A 21 8.09 -13.12 -25.77
N PRO A 22 7.90 -13.34 -27.10
CA PRO A 22 7.07 -12.45 -27.91
C PRO A 22 5.61 -12.42 -27.44
N ALA A 23 5.02 -11.24 -27.29
CA ALA A 23 3.64 -11.09 -26.84
C ALA A 23 2.63 -11.78 -27.77
N VAL A 24 2.90 -11.82 -29.07
CA VAL A 24 2.04 -12.50 -30.05
C VAL A 24 1.87 -14.00 -29.77
N LYS A 25 2.86 -14.64 -29.14
CA LYS A 25 2.74 -16.05 -28.75
C LYS A 25 1.67 -16.28 -27.71
N LEU A 26 1.45 -15.33 -26.77
CA LEU A 26 0.38 -15.45 -25.79
C LEU A 26 -0.98 -15.57 -26.44
N VAL A 27 -1.23 -14.74 -27.47
CA VAL A 27 -2.51 -14.73 -28.20
C VAL A 27 -2.70 -16.01 -29.01
N ASN A 28 -1.63 -16.61 -29.52
CA ASN A 28 -1.69 -17.80 -30.36
C ASN A 28 -1.69 -19.12 -29.54
N GLU A 29 -1.11 -19.12 -28.36
CA GLU A 29 -0.92 -20.32 -27.54
C GLU A 29 -1.98 -20.51 -26.44
N PHE A 30 -2.72 -19.41 -26.07
CA PHE A 30 -3.67 -19.42 -24.99
C PHE A 30 -5.04 -18.90 -25.39
N ASP A 31 -6.11 -19.48 -24.86
CA ASP A 31 -7.50 -19.08 -25.10
C ASP A 31 -7.83 -17.72 -24.44
N ALA A 32 -7.15 -17.40 -23.32
CA ALA A 32 -7.31 -16.14 -22.61
C ALA A 32 -6.00 -15.70 -21.97
N VAL A 33 -5.78 -14.38 -21.85
CA VAL A 33 -4.60 -13.79 -21.22
C VAL A 33 -5.05 -12.79 -20.17
N VAL A 34 -4.58 -12.96 -18.93
CA VAL A 34 -4.84 -12.05 -17.82
C VAL A 34 -3.55 -11.29 -17.50
N LEU A 35 -3.61 -9.96 -17.52
CA LEU A 35 -2.49 -9.08 -17.20
C LEU A 35 -2.49 -8.70 -15.73
N CYS A 36 -1.57 -9.28 -14.96
CA CYS A 36 -1.39 -9.04 -13.53
C CYS A 36 0.03 -8.50 -13.25
N THR A 37 0.47 -7.52 -14.05
CA THR A 37 1.86 -7.04 -14.06
C THR A 37 2.19 -6.06 -12.94
N GLY A 38 1.20 -5.59 -12.21
CA GLY A 38 1.37 -4.57 -11.17
C GLY A 38 1.84 -3.21 -11.72
N SER A 39 2.34 -2.37 -10.85
CA SER A 39 2.92 -1.06 -11.20
C SER A 39 4.21 -0.84 -10.41
N THR A 40 5.30 -0.55 -11.12
CA THR A 40 6.61 -0.26 -10.52
C THR A 40 6.90 1.24 -10.39
N LYS A 41 6.08 2.09 -11.07
CA LYS A 41 6.23 3.55 -10.97
C LYS A 41 5.31 4.08 -9.87
N PRO A 42 5.88 4.58 -8.75
CA PRO A 42 5.05 5.12 -7.67
C PRO A 42 4.38 6.43 -8.08
N ARG A 43 3.23 6.73 -7.47
CA ARG A 43 2.67 8.08 -7.49
C ARG A 43 3.46 8.91 -6.48
N MET A 44 4.08 9.98 -6.97
CA MET A 44 4.85 10.88 -6.13
C MET A 44 3.92 11.86 -5.41
N LEU A 45 4.23 12.17 -4.15
CA LEU A 45 3.73 13.38 -3.52
C LEU A 45 4.40 14.58 -4.18
N THR A 46 3.62 15.60 -4.51
CA THR A 46 4.11 16.83 -5.17
C THR A 46 4.21 18.01 -4.20
N CYS A 47 3.98 17.79 -2.91
CA CYS A 47 4.07 18.81 -1.88
C CYS A 47 5.52 19.11 -1.47
N GLU A 48 5.73 20.28 -0.88
CA GLU A 48 7.01 20.66 -0.25
C GLU A 48 7.41 19.63 0.80
N GLY A 49 8.67 19.22 0.81
CA GLY A 49 9.25 18.27 1.76
C GLY A 49 9.03 16.79 1.42
N ALA A 50 8.49 16.46 0.24
CA ALA A 50 8.30 15.09 -0.20
C ALA A 50 9.62 14.30 -0.38
N ASP A 51 10.76 14.98 -0.41
CA ASP A 51 12.12 14.44 -0.54
C ASP A 51 12.88 14.35 0.79
N LEU A 52 12.26 14.72 1.91
CA LEU A 52 12.88 14.65 3.22
C LEU A 52 13.22 13.21 3.63
N LYS A 53 14.26 13.07 4.45
CA LYS A 53 14.62 11.77 5.06
C LYS A 53 13.50 11.27 5.95
N GLY A 54 13.08 10.02 5.73
CA GLY A 54 11.94 9.41 6.42
C GLY A 54 10.67 9.40 5.59
N VAL A 55 10.66 10.04 4.39
CA VAL A 55 9.64 9.84 3.37
C VAL A 55 10.06 8.66 2.49
N HIS A 56 9.22 7.66 2.38
CA HIS A 56 9.50 6.43 1.65
C HIS A 56 8.32 6.04 0.77
N TYR A 57 8.60 5.46 -0.39
CA TYR A 57 7.56 4.82 -1.18
C TYR A 57 7.13 3.50 -0.54
N ALA A 58 5.84 3.22 -0.55
CA ALA A 58 5.26 2.01 0.02
C ALA A 58 5.93 0.74 -0.53
N VAL A 59 6.14 0.67 -1.86
CA VAL A 59 6.76 -0.50 -2.48
C VAL A 59 8.21 -0.70 -2.03
N ASP A 60 8.99 0.37 -1.83
CA ASP A 60 10.37 0.28 -1.35
C ASP A 60 10.39 -0.23 0.10
N PHE A 61 9.49 0.28 0.95
CA PHE A 61 9.32 -0.16 2.32
C PHE A 61 8.96 -1.65 2.40
N LEU A 62 7.93 -2.06 1.69
CA LEU A 62 7.44 -3.45 1.69
C LEU A 62 8.44 -4.41 1.05
N LYS A 63 9.06 -4.02 -0.07
CA LYS A 63 10.07 -4.83 -0.77
C LYS A 63 11.30 -5.07 0.09
N ALA A 64 11.83 -4.01 0.73
CA ALA A 64 12.99 -4.13 1.60
C ALA A 64 12.68 -5.04 2.80
N ASN A 65 11.52 -4.88 3.43
CA ASN A 65 11.07 -5.74 4.51
C ASN A 65 10.96 -7.20 4.08
N THR A 66 10.26 -7.48 2.98
CA THR A 66 10.05 -8.85 2.49
C THR A 66 11.38 -9.51 2.13
N LYS A 67 12.28 -8.78 1.47
CA LYS A 67 13.60 -9.29 1.13
C LYS A 67 14.42 -9.65 2.38
N SER A 68 14.53 -8.75 3.33
CA SER A 68 15.25 -8.99 4.59
C SER A 68 14.64 -10.16 5.39
N LEU A 69 13.30 -10.26 5.42
CA LEU A 69 12.60 -11.36 6.08
C LEU A 69 12.95 -12.71 5.43
N LEU A 70 12.91 -12.81 4.11
CA LEU A 70 13.18 -14.06 3.38
C LEU A 70 14.65 -14.46 3.42
N ASP A 71 15.57 -13.50 3.32
CA ASP A 71 17.00 -13.76 3.22
C ASP A 71 17.63 -14.01 4.60
N SER A 72 17.14 -13.38 5.67
CA SER A 72 17.79 -13.37 6.98
C SER A 72 16.87 -13.39 8.19
N ASN A 73 15.56 -13.54 8.00
CA ASN A 73 14.57 -13.37 9.08
C ASN A 73 14.69 -12.01 9.81
N LEU A 74 14.98 -10.95 9.05
CA LEU A 74 15.21 -9.56 9.49
C LEU A 74 16.50 -9.33 10.31
N GLU A 75 17.37 -10.33 10.42
CA GLU A 75 18.61 -10.23 11.20
C GLU A 75 19.66 -9.31 10.53
N ASP A 76 19.64 -9.20 9.18
CA ASP A 76 20.53 -8.33 8.42
C ASP A 76 20.23 -6.83 8.61
N ARG A 77 19.05 -6.50 9.11
CA ARG A 77 18.54 -5.14 9.29
C ARG A 77 18.58 -4.28 8.01
N MET A 78 18.56 -4.93 6.83
CA MET A 78 18.59 -4.27 5.52
C MET A 78 17.20 -3.85 5.06
N PHE A 79 16.39 -3.31 5.96
CA PHE A 79 15.05 -2.83 5.70
C PHE A 79 14.79 -1.46 6.35
N ILE A 80 13.73 -0.78 5.91
CA ILE A 80 13.29 0.49 6.50
C ILE A 80 12.52 0.18 7.77
N SER A 81 13.10 0.46 8.95
CA SER A 81 12.48 0.14 10.22
C SER A 81 11.49 1.22 10.68
N ALA A 82 10.28 0.78 11.05
CA ALA A 82 9.27 1.60 11.71
C ALA A 82 9.34 1.49 13.25
N GLU A 83 10.27 0.69 13.81
CA GLU A 83 10.39 0.45 15.24
C GLU A 83 10.49 1.76 16.03
N GLY A 84 9.61 1.90 17.02
CA GLY A 84 9.57 3.05 17.92
C GLY A 84 9.20 4.39 17.26
N LYS A 85 8.73 4.41 16.00
CA LYS A 85 8.36 5.62 15.26
C LYS A 85 6.86 5.87 15.27
N ASN A 86 6.48 7.14 15.09
CA ASN A 86 5.14 7.51 14.68
C ASN A 86 5.10 7.45 13.14
N VAL A 87 4.20 6.66 12.59
CA VAL A 87 4.12 6.39 11.15
C VAL A 87 2.87 7.03 10.57
N ILE A 88 3.02 7.69 9.43
CA ILE A 88 1.91 8.17 8.61
C ILE A 88 1.97 7.44 7.28
N VAL A 89 0.88 6.78 6.91
CA VAL A 89 0.69 6.13 5.62
C VAL A 89 -0.23 6.99 4.77
N VAL A 90 0.23 7.43 3.62
CA VAL A 90 -0.56 8.26 2.69
C VAL A 90 -1.17 7.38 1.61
N GLY A 91 -2.48 7.18 1.70
CA GLY A 91 -3.28 6.35 0.82
C GLY A 91 -4.00 5.21 1.55
N GLY A 92 -5.29 5.06 1.25
CA GLY A 92 -6.19 4.09 1.91
C GLY A 92 -6.36 2.76 1.17
N GLY A 93 -5.64 2.53 0.07
CA GLY A 93 -5.74 1.27 -0.69
C GLY A 93 -4.98 0.10 -0.06
N ASP A 94 -5.07 -1.08 -0.67
CA ASP A 94 -4.49 -2.34 -0.17
C ASP A 94 -3.00 -2.24 0.15
N THR A 95 -2.22 -1.56 -0.70
CA THR A 95 -0.79 -1.30 -0.43
C THR A 95 -0.58 -0.46 0.85
N GLY A 96 -1.47 0.49 1.12
CA GLY A 96 -1.46 1.27 2.37
C GLY A 96 -1.74 0.38 3.57
N THR A 97 -2.69 -0.54 3.46
CA THR A 97 -3.00 -1.56 4.48
C THR A 97 -1.78 -2.42 4.80
N ASP A 98 -1.05 -2.88 3.78
CA ASP A 98 0.19 -3.63 3.96
C ASP A 98 1.25 -2.81 4.72
N CYS A 99 1.36 -1.51 4.43
CA CYS A 99 2.26 -0.61 5.16
C CYS A 99 1.85 -0.44 6.63
N VAL A 100 0.55 -0.34 6.92
CA VAL A 100 0.02 -0.29 8.30
C VAL A 100 0.42 -1.55 9.05
N GLY A 101 0.06 -2.74 8.56
CA GLY A 101 0.36 -4.02 9.19
C GLY A 101 1.86 -4.25 9.38
N THR A 102 2.68 -3.94 8.35
CA THR A 102 4.13 -4.05 8.45
C THR A 102 4.72 -3.12 9.50
N SER A 103 4.24 -1.87 9.59
CA SER A 103 4.70 -0.91 10.59
C SER A 103 4.38 -1.37 12.02
N ILE A 104 3.20 -1.94 12.23
CA ILE A 104 2.79 -2.53 13.53
C ILE A 104 3.72 -3.68 13.91
N ARG A 105 4.00 -4.60 12.99
CA ARG A 105 4.91 -5.74 13.22
C ARG A 105 6.35 -5.31 13.49
N HIS A 106 6.77 -4.15 13.00
CA HIS A 106 8.04 -3.53 13.38
C HIS A 106 8.03 -2.90 14.79
N GLY A 107 6.86 -2.79 15.45
CA GLY A 107 6.75 -2.15 16.76
C GLY A 107 6.73 -0.63 16.71
N CYS A 108 6.00 -0.03 15.75
CA CYS A 108 5.81 1.42 15.70
C CYS A 108 5.03 1.92 16.93
N LYS A 109 5.25 3.17 17.34
CA LYS A 109 4.52 3.79 18.46
C LYS A 109 3.07 4.09 18.11
N SER A 110 2.85 4.54 16.88
CA SER A 110 1.53 4.83 16.34
C SER A 110 1.56 4.70 14.83
N VAL A 111 0.40 4.42 14.25
CA VAL A 111 0.20 4.48 12.80
C VAL A 111 -1.09 5.22 12.51
N THR A 112 -1.03 6.14 11.54
CA THR A 112 -2.19 6.85 10.98
C THR A 112 -2.18 6.65 9.46
N GLN A 113 -3.32 6.28 8.90
CA GLN A 113 -3.49 6.10 7.47
C GLN A 113 -4.41 7.20 6.92
N LEU A 114 -3.89 8.03 6.03
CA LEU A 114 -4.65 9.14 5.43
C LEU A 114 -5.36 8.66 4.16
N GLU A 115 -6.67 8.83 4.10
CA GLU A 115 -7.50 8.51 2.94
C GLU A 115 -8.18 9.79 2.42
N ILE A 116 -7.94 10.09 1.15
CA ILE A 116 -8.51 11.27 0.51
C ILE A 116 -10.02 11.15 0.24
N MET A 117 -10.51 9.90 0.11
CA MET A 117 -11.92 9.63 -0.14
C MET A 117 -12.73 9.66 1.16
N PRO A 118 -14.05 9.91 1.08
CA PRO A 118 -14.92 9.78 2.23
C PRO A 118 -15.00 8.32 2.72
N GLU A 119 -15.30 8.16 3.99
CA GLU A 119 -15.61 6.86 4.56
C GLU A 119 -16.82 6.24 3.87
N LEU A 120 -16.69 5.00 3.44
CA LEU A 120 -17.79 4.26 2.83
C LEU A 120 -18.71 3.68 3.90
N SER A 121 -19.98 3.46 3.52
CA SER A 121 -20.94 2.74 4.36
C SER A 121 -20.49 1.28 4.60
N GLU A 122 -20.84 0.71 5.74
CA GLU A 122 -20.64 -0.72 6.02
C GLU A 122 -21.58 -1.60 5.18
N GLU A 123 -22.70 -1.06 4.73
CA GLU A 123 -23.69 -1.76 3.92
C GLU A 123 -23.70 -1.22 2.48
N ARG A 124 -24.08 -2.09 1.55
CA ARG A 124 -24.24 -1.75 0.13
C ARG A 124 -25.37 -0.74 -0.05
N MET A 125 -25.06 0.39 -0.63
CA MET A 125 -26.03 1.43 -0.92
C MET A 125 -26.93 1.10 -2.12
N PRO A 126 -28.16 1.64 -2.20
CA PRO A 126 -29.09 1.40 -3.32
C PRO A 126 -28.54 1.79 -4.71
N ASN A 127 -27.64 2.76 -4.76
CA ASN A 127 -26.98 3.21 -6.00
C ASN A 127 -25.76 2.34 -6.40
N ASN A 128 -25.53 1.23 -5.68
CA ASN A 128 -24.49 0.25 -5.98
C ASN A 128 -25.08 -1.18 -5.91
N PRO A 129 -26.06 -1.53 -6.80
CA PRO A 129 -26.71 -2.82 -6.78
C PRO A 129 -25.79 -3.96 -7.24
N TRP A 130 -26.12 -5.19 -6.84
CA TRP A 130 -25.50 -6.36 -7.44
C TRP A 130 -25.85 -6.42 -8.96
N PRO A 131 -24.93 -6.80 -9.88
CA PRO A 131 -23.63 -7.45 -9.66
C PRO A 131 -22.43 -6.49 -9.62
N GLU A 132 -22.63 -5.21 -9.42
CA GLU A 132 -21.51 -4.27 -9.32
C GLU A 132 -20.58 -4.64 -8.15
N TRP A 133 -19.31 -4.26 -8.27
CA TRP A 133 -18.37 -4.37 -7.17
C TRP A 133 -18.87 -3.60 -5.94
N PRO A 134 -18.92 -4.21 -4.74
CA PRO A 134 -19.46 -3.55 -3.57
C PRO A 134 -18.58 -2.38 -3.12
N ARG A 135 -19.16 -1.18 -3.10
CA ARG A 135 -18.55 0.04 -2.56
C ARG A 135 -18.93 0.15 -1.08
N ILE A 136 -18.30 -0.67 -0.27
CA ILE A 136 -18.51 -0.73 1.18
C ILE A 136 -17.20 -0.51 1.91
N LYS A 137 -17.30 -0.05 3.17
CA LYS A 137 -16.14 0.00 4.06
C LYS A 137 -15.59 -1.41 4.26
N LYS A 138 -14.33 -1.60 3.92
CA LYS A 138 -13.59 -2.82 4.20
C LYS A 138 -12.58 -2.53 5.30
N THR A 139 -12.60 -3.35 6.33
CA THR A 139 -11.53 -3.38 7.32
C THR A 139 -10.73 -4.63 7.04
N ASP A 140 -9.46 -4.46 6.72
CA ASP A 140 -8.56 -5.55 6.38
C ASP A 140 -7.55 -5.75 7.52
N TYR A 141 -6.71 -6.78 7.41
CA TYR A 141 -5.83 -7.25 8.47
C TYR A 141 -4.98 -6.13 9.11
N GLY A 142 -4.45 -5.18 8.33
CA GLY A 142 -3.62 -4.10 8.86
C GLY A 142 -4.40 -3.12 9.73
N GLN A 143 -5.64 -2.79 9.36
CA GLN A 143 -6.52 -1.97 10.19
C GLN A 143 -7.01 -2.75 11.42
N GLU A 144 -7.35 -4.05 11.27
CA GLU A 144 -7.74 -4.90 12.38
C GLU A 144 -6.64 -4.99 13.44
N GLU A 145 -5.39 -5.24 13.03
CA GLU A 145 -4.21 -5.23 13.90
C GLU A 145 -4.03 -3.88 14.61
N ALA A 146 -4.26 -2.75 13.91
CA ALA A 146 -4.17 -1.42 14.50
C ALA A 146 -5.28 -1.17 15.53
N ILE A 147 -6.51 -1.58 15.24
CA ILE A 147 -7.66 -1.47 16.15
C ILE A 147 -7.40 -2.30 17.41
N GLU A 148 -6.94 -3.53 17.28
CA GLU A 148 -6.63 -4.38 18.42
C GLU A 148 -5.53 -3.79 19.29
N LEU A 149 -4.45 -3.27 18.70
CA LEU A 149 -3.31 -2.77 19.43
C LEU A 149 -3.51 -1.37 20.03
N TYR A 150 -4.14 -0.46 19.28
CA TYR A 150 -4.26 0.96 19.67
C TYR A 150 -5.68 1.38 20.07
N GLY A 151 -6.68 0.49 19.95
CA GLY A 151 -8.06 0.74 20.34
C GLY A 151 -8.85 1.65 19.39
N LYS A 152 -8.30 1.95 18.19
CA LYS A 152 -8.96 2.78 17.17
C LYS A 152 -8.55 2.42 15.76
N ASP A 153 -9.45 2.68 14.80
CA ASP A 153 -9.15 2.60 13.38
C ASP A 153 -8.03 3.61 13.03
N PRO A 154 -6.98 3.20 12.33
CA PRO A 154 -5.86 4.08 11.98
C PRO A 154 -6.20 5.08 10.87
N ARG A 155 -7.35 4.93 10.19
CA ARG A 155 -7.74 5.73 9.03
C ARG A 155 -8.32 7.08 9.41
N GLU A 156 -7.82 8.12 8.73
CA GLU A 156 -8.36 9.48 8.73
C GLU A 156 -8.85 9.77 7.31
N TYR A 157 -10.16 9.86 7.14
CA TYR A 157 -10.81 10.06 5.84
C TYR A 157 -10.86 11.54 5.45
N LEU A 158 -11.18 11.81 4.17
CA LEU A 158 -11.25 13.15 3.61
C LEU A 158 -10.00 13.99 3.88
N THR A 159 -8.83 13.33 3.95
CA THR A 159 -7.60 13.98 4.39
C THR A 159 -6.50 13.81 3.36
N THR A 160 -5.86 14.91 2.98
CA THR A 160 -4.69 14.91 2.10
C THR A 160 -3.54 15.71 2.67
N VAL A 161 -2.31 15.42 2.18
CA VAL A 161 -1.08 16.08 2.59
C VAL A 161 -0.85 17.33 1.75
N THR A 162 -0.56 18.45 2.42
CA THR A 162 -0.23 19.73 1.76
C THR A 162 1.25 20.08 1.85
N LYS A 163 1.92 19.66 2.92
CA LYS A 163 3.33 19.94 3.18
C LYS A 163 3.91 18.91 4.16
N ILE A 164 5.18 18.60 4.00
CA ILE A 164 5.98 17.84 4.96
C ILE A 164 7.05 18.77 5.53
N GLU A 165 7.07 18.92 6.85
CA GLU A 165 8.03 19.77 7.57
C GLU A 165 9.22 18.93 8.02
N GLY A 166 10.44 19.45 7.77
CA GLY A 166 11.68 18.84 8.22
C GLY A 166 12.25 19.47 9.48
N ASP A 167 13.14 18.73 10.15
CA ASP A 167 14.03 19.28 11.17
C ASP A 167 15.29 19.89 10.50
N ASP A 168 16.18 20.47 11.32
CA ASP A 168 17.45 21.10 10.86
C ASP A 168 18.41 20.11 10.21
N MET A 169 18.19 18.79 10.35
CA MET A 169 19.00 17.73 9.73
C MET A 169 18.32 17.15 8.47
N GLY A 170 17.15 17.67 8.10
CA GLY A 170 16.37 17.24 6.94
C GLY A 170 15.59 15.94 7.17
N ASN A 171 15.30 15.57 8.40
CA ASN A 171 14.40 14.45 8.68
C ASN A 171 12.96 14.95 8.83
N VAL A 172 11.99 14.09 8.50
CA VAL A 172 10.56 14.39 8.69
C VAL A 172 10.28 14.66 10.17
N LYS A 173 9.64 15.79 10.45
CA LYS A 173 9.22 16.24 11.78
C LYS A 173 7.71 16.28 11.91
N ALA A 174 7.02 16.79 10.90
CA ALA A 174 5.56 16.92 10.88
C ALA A 174 4.99 16.81 9.46
N VAL A 175 3.74 16.41 9.37
CA VAL A 175 2.96 16.40 8.12
C VAL A 175 1.79 17.33 8.30
N HIS A 176 1.64 18.29 7.40
CA HIS A 176 0.52 19.21 7.35
C HIS A 176 -0.55 18.62 6.44
N THR A 177 -1.76 18.58 6.92
CA THR A 177 -2.91 18.01 6.22
C THR A 177 -4.02 19.04 6.07
N VAL A 178 -4.92 18.77 5.14
CA VAL A 178 -6.16 19.53 4.94
C VAL A 178 -7.31 18.56 4.70
N GLU A 179 -8.47 18.93 5.20
CA GLU A 179 -9.71 18.22 4.86
C GLU A 179 -10.12 18.54 3.42
N VAL A 180 -10.54 17.50 2.69
CA VAL A 180 -10.95 17.57 1.28
C VAL A 180 -12.46 17.63 1.18
N ASP A 181 -12.97 18.66 0.53
CA ASP A 181 -14.40 18.79 0.22
C ASP A 181 -14.68 18.42 -1.23
N TRP A 182 -15.18 17.22 -1.44
CA TRP A 182 -15.56 16.71 -2.76
C TRP A 182 -16.86 17.32 -3.31
N SER A 183 -17.62 18.10 -2.52
CA SER A 183 -18.85 18.76 -2.99
C SER A 183 -18.57 19.88 -3.99
N THR A 184 -17.38 20.44 -3.95
CA THR A 184 -16.94 21.52 -4.84
C THR A 184 -16.33 21.07 -6.16
N GLY A 185 -16.16 19.76 -6.37
CA GLY A 185 -15.59 19.19 -7.59
C GLY A 185 -14.08 19.43 -7.74
N ALA A 186 -13.36 19.57 -6.65
CA ALA A 186 -11.90 19.80 -6.64
C ALA A 186 -11.09 18.54 -6.93
#